data_5718a772086ef96aec73b05b09224d14
#
_entry.id   5718a772086ef96aec73b05b09224d14
#
_cell.length_a   1.000
_cell.length_b   1.000
_cell.length_c   1.000
_cell.angle_alpha   90.00
_cell.angle_beta   90.00
_cell.angle_gamma   90.00
#
_symmetry.space_group_name_H-M   'P 1'
#
loop_
_entity.id
_entity.type
_entity.pdbx_description
1 polymer ?
#
loop_
_entity_poly.entity_id
_entity_poly.type
_entity_poly.pdbx_seq_one_letter_code
_entity_poly.pdbx_strand_id
1 'polypeptide(L)'
;MTDAEGVKQALKTALSAMQSGQFDTAIDVCQNVLERHSGSGDALHILALSQRGKGDIISAEKAIKRAAKKLPGNPSILNSYGLITLDAGRPIPASRLFRKALKLDTKFAAAHANLGHALAKSRHINEARTSYYTALTLNPSLTDAFINLALLLRSADHISEIESLLTQFLKTNSRGPAVCFVEGLIALDKGQPENAEKIFREGLEYDPSSQSILVNLGVSLSKQGKNKPAIDVFNRALKRSPDDTDIHINLADALKYDSPTTARDHINAALLQKPEDLNARDMLGFTWLLEGDLGKAISEFDKVLAVEPGYERAVFHKAGALFLSGALEKAWSYYMNLYGTSGLRGSPIGESLAIASAAEIISQKTLVWTDQGIGDEILQLSMVSDLVKQNAPICIATSKRLIPLVTRSFPNTHCRNRETLTKQDIDVLNLTRQIPAAAIGTFNRRKMDDFPNHGGFLNANKQAIDELRKKYKRISEGRPIVGLSWISTNTEFGTQKSISLSALAPILANEQFYFLDLQYGNTDKEIQSLHHDVRRRFIQDQDIDPLSDLDIFAAQILSVDLVITISNSTAHIAGALGCPTWVLVPKPGPGWLWYWFTEREDSPWYPSVHLFRQSQSRDWTPALASIRQRLGTFLPK
;
A
#
# COMPACT_ATOMS: atom_id res chain seq x y z
N MET A 1 -28.10 -53.74 -33.52
CA MET A 1 -28.29 -52.81 -32.39
C MET A 1 -29.62 -52.12 -32.55
N THR A 2 -30.45 -52.12 -31.54
CA THR A 2 -31.72 -51.38 -31.61
C THR A 2 -31.38 -49.86 -31.68
N ASP A 3 -32.28 -49.06 -32.28
CA ASP A 3 -32.13 -47.62 -32.43
C ASP A 3 -31.84 -46.96 -31.04
N ALA A 4 -32.47 -47.44 -29.97
CA ALA A 4 -32.25 -47.01 -28.59
C ALA A 4 -30.86 -47.34 -28.06
N GLU A 5 -30.26 -48.49 -28.41
CA GLU A 5 -28.89 -48.84 -28.03
C GLU A 5 -27.86 -47.99 -28.76
N GLY A 6 -28.11 -47.65 -30.03
CA GLY A 6 -27.29 -46.73 -30.80
C GLY A 6 -27.26 -45.32 -30.21
N VAL A 7 -28.41 -44.78 -29.81
CA VAL A 7 -28.51 -43.48 -29.12
C VAL A 7 -27.77 -43.50 -27.78
N LYS A 8 -27.95 -44.53 -26.96
CA LYS A 8 -27.28 -44.65 -25.67
C LYS A 8 -25.75 -44.69 -25.80
N GLN A 9 -25.25 -45.41 -26.83
CA GLN A 9 -23.83 -45.47 -27.10
C GLN A 9 -23.27 -44.10 -27.59
N ALA A 10 -24.01 -43.41 -28.47
CA ALA A 10 -23.62 -42.07 -28.94
C ALA A 10 -23.57 -41.07 -27.81
N LEU A 11 -24.56 -41.08 -26.90
CA LEU A 11 -24.56 -40.19 -25.72
C LEU A 11 -23.39 -40.49 -24.75
N LYS A 12 -23.01 -41.75 -24.59
CA LYS A 12 -21.84 -42.15 -23.82
C LYS A 12 -20.54 -41.61 -24.44
N THR A 13 -20.43 -41.67 -25.76
CA THR A 13 -19.30 -41.10 -26.51
C THR A 13 -19.24 -39.58 -26.37
N ALA A 14 -20.38 -38.90 -26.53
CA ALA A 14 -20.48 -37.46 -26.36
C ALA A 14 -20.08 -37.01 -24.93
N LEU A 15 -20.55 -37.74 -23.92
CA LEU A 15 -20.20 -37.46 -22.51
C LEU A 15 -18.70 -37.63 -22.26
N SER A 16 -18.11 -38.74 -22.78
CA SER A 16 -16.66 -38.97 -22.67
C SER A 16 -15.84 -37.89 -23.39
N ALA A 17 -16.23 -37.51 -24.59
CA ALA A 17 -15.59 -36.42 -25.34
C ALA A 17 -15.67 -35.07 -24.59
N MET A 18 -16.86 -34.76 -24.07
CA MET A 18 -17.05 -33.56 -23.25
C MET A 18 -16.15 -33.57 -22.00
N GLN A 19 -16.06 -34.68 -21.27
CA GLN A 19 -15.24 -34.82 -20.08
C GLN A 19 -13.72 -34.73 -20.37
N SER A 20 -13.29 -35.14 -21.58
CA SER A 20 -11.90 -35.01 -22.04
C SER A 20 -11.59 -33.66 -22.71
N GLY A 21 -12.52 -32.69 -22.66
CA GLY A 21 -12.33 -31.37 -23.27
C GLY A 21 -12.50 -31.31 -24.80
N GLN A 22 -12.89 -32.42 -25.44
CA GLN A 22 -13.13 -32.49 -26.88
C GLN A 22 -14.55 -31.98 -27.21
N PHE A 23 -14.77 -30.68 -26.94
CA PHE A 23 -16.12 -30.10 -27.01
C PHE A 23 -16.74 -30.14 -28.39
N ASP A 24 -15.95 -29.94 -29.46
CA ASP A 24 -16.45 -30.01 -30.85
C ASP A 24 -16.99 -31.39 -31.17
N THR A 25 -16.21 -32.44 -30.88
CA THR A 25 -16.65 -33.82 -31.05
C THR A 25 -17.94 -34.12 -30.27
N ALA A 26 -18.03 -33.65 -29.03
CA ALA A 26 -19.24 -33.84 -28.23
C ALA A 26 -20.46 -33.11 -28.82
N ILE A 27 -20.27 -31.91 -29.35
CA ILE A 27 -21.30 -31.10 -30.01
C ILE A 27 -21.82 -31.85 -31.27
N ASP A 28 -20.91 -32.29 -32.16
CA ASP A 28 -21.26 -32.97 -33.39
C ASP A 28 -22.05 -34.27 -33.13
N VAL A 29 -21.59 -35.09 -32.17
CA VAL A 29 -22.31 -36.31 -31.79
C VAL A 29 -23.70 -35.99 -31.23
N CYS A 30 -23.84 -34.98 -30.40
CA CYS A 30 -25.14 -34.57 -29.86
C CYS A 30 -26.07 -34.03 -30.94
N GLN A 31 -25.56 -33.26 -31.92
CA GLN A 31 -26.34 -32.75 -33.04
C GLN A 31 -26.88 -33.89 -33.93
N ASN A 32 -26.03 -34.87 -34.27
CA ASN A 32 -26.44 -36.06 -35.02
C ASN A 32 -27.52 -36.87 -34.29
N VAL A 33 -27.45 -37.00 -32.98
CA VAL A 33 -28.51 -37.62 -32.18
C VAL A 33 -29.79 -36.79 -32.24
N LEU A 34 -29.69 -35.46 -32.16
CA LEU A 34 -30.86 -34.57 -32.15
C LEU A 34 -31.53 -34.42 -33.50
N GLU A 35 -30.86 -34.67 -34.61
CA GLU A 35 -31.46 -34.76 -35.95
C GLU A 35 -32.48 -35.90 -36.04
N ARG A 36 -32.17 -37.06 -35.44
CA ARG A 36 -33.03 -38.24 -35.41
C ARG A 36 -34.00 -38.25 -34.23
N HIS A 37 -33.55 -37.74 -33.10
CA HIS A 37 -34.24 -37.73 -31.80
C HIS A 37 -34.30 -36.33 -31.22
N SER A 38 -34.97 -35.40 -31.88
CA SER A 38 -35.05 -33.98 -31.55
C SER A 38 -35.56 -33.68 -30.12
N GLY A 39 -36.15 -34.67 -29.47
CA GLY A 39 -36.69 -34.63 -28.12
C GLY A 39 -35.76 -35.17 -27.04
N SER A 40 -34.56 -35.65 -27.38
CA SER A 40 -33.62 -36.21 -26.39
C SER A 40 -33.14 -35.15 -25.40
N GLY A 41 -33.66 -35.20 -24.18
CA GLY A 41 -33.26 -34.27 -23.09
C GLY A 41 -31.81 -34.42 -22.68
N ASP A 42 -31.30 -35.67 -22.68
CA ASP A 42 -29.90 -35.95 -22.34
C ASP A 42 -28.92 -35.43 -23.40
N ALA A 43 -29.27 -35.62 -24.71
CA ALA A 43 -28.46 -35.04 -25.79
C ALA A 43 -28.41 -33.51 -25.71
N LEU A 44 -29.55 -32.86 -25.46
CA LEU A 44 -29.63 -31.41 -25.24
C LEU A 44 -28.81 -30.94 -24.02
N HIS A 45 -28.78 -31.74 -22.94
CA HIS A 45 -28.01 -31.42 -21.75
C HIS A 45 -26.50 -31.49 -22.02
N ILE A 46 -26.03 -32.61 -22.64
CA ILE A 46 -24.59 -32.74 -22.99
C ILE A 46 -24.19 -31.68 -24.01
N LEU A 47 -25.00 -31.38 -25.00
CA LEU A 47 -24.78 -30.29 -25.96
C LEU A 47 -24.60 -28.95 -25.26
N ALA A 48 -25.48 -28.62 -24.31
CA ALA A 48 -25.40 -27.37 -23.56
C ALA A 48 -24.13 -27.26 -22.74
N LEU A 49 -23.71 -28.33 -22.06
CA LEU A 49 -22.47 -28.36 -21.30
C LEU A 49 -21.23 -28.25 -22.19
N SER A 50 -21.24 -28.88 -23.36
CA SER A 50 -20.14 -28.80 -24.33
C SER A 50 -20.03 -27.39 -24.95
N GLN A 51 -21.15 -26.75 -25.29
CA GLN A 51 -21.19 -25.36 -25.74
C GLN A 51 -20.72 -24.39 -24.65
N ARG A 52 -21.13 -24.61 -23.41
CA ARG A 52 -20.60 -23.88 -22.24
C ARG A 52 -19.07 -24.03 -22.13
N GLY A 53 -18.55 -25.23 -22.26
CA GLY A 53 -17.12 -25.54 -22.22
C GLY A 53 -16.33 -24.82 -23.33
N LYS A 54 -16.92 -24.54 -24.48
CA LYS A 54 -16.36 -23.70 -25.55
C LYS A 54 -16.52 -22.20 -25.33
N GLY A 55 -17.25 -21.76 -24.29
CA GLY A 55 -17.57 -20.35 -24.06
C GLY A 55 -18.78 -19.84 -24.85
N ASP A 56 -19.46 -20.67 -25.66
CA ASP A 56 -20.69 -20.28 -26.37
C ASP A 56 -21.91 -20.35 -25.43
N ILE A 57 -21.99 -19.37 -24.54
CA ILE A 57 -23.03 -19.29 -23.52
C ILE A 57 -24.42 -19.10 -24.12
N ILE A 58 -24.51 -18.40 -25.26
CA ILE A 58 -25.80 -18.15 -25.95
C ILE A 58 -26.42 -19.46 -26.47
N SER A 59 -25.63 -20.27 -27.17
CA SER A 59 -26.10 -21.58 -27.68
C SER A 59 -26.33 -22.56 -26.52
N ALA A 60 -25.46 -22.58 -25.53
CA ALA A 60 -25.61 -23.38 -24.31
C ALA A 60 -26.95 -23.08 -23.60
N GLU A 61 -27.32 -21.81 -23.49
CA GLU A 61 -28.59 -21.42 -22.86
C GLU A 61 -29.82 -21.89 -23.67
N LYS A 62 -29.76 -21.81 -25.01
CA LYS A 62 -30.82 -22.32 -25.85
C LYS A 62 -31.00 -23.84 -25.70
N ALA A 63 -29.91 -24.59 -25.68
CA ALA A 63 -29.92 -26.04 -25.54
C ALA A 63 -30.42 -26.46 -24.15
N ILE A 64 -29.92 -25.85 -23.05
CA ILE A 64 -30.31 -26.23 -21.69
C ILE A 64 -31.77 -25.87 -21.38
N LYS A 65 -32.32 -24.79 -21.93
CA LYS A 65 -33.74 -24.45 -21.81
C LYS A 65 -34.62 -25.54 -22.43
N ARG A 66 -34.20 -26.07 -23.58
CA ARG A 66 -34.91 -27.20 -24.24
C ARG A 66 -34.79 -28.47 -23.40
N ALA A 67 -33.59 -28.78 -22.88
CA ALA A 67 -33.38 -29.94 -22.00
C ALA A 67 -34.27 -29.87 -20.75
N ALA A 68 -34.33 -28.74 -20.08
CA ALA A 68 -35.15 -28.51 -18.89
C ALA A 68 -36.66 -28.64 -19.15
N LYS A 69 -37.12 -28.30 -20.36
CA LYS A 69 -38.52 -28.56 -20.80
C LYS A 69 -38.81 -30.04 -21.03
N LYS A 70 -37.82 -30.79 -21.50
CA LYS A 70 -37.99 -32.23 -21.79
C LYS A 70 -37.86 -33.10 -20.53
N LEU A 71 -37.05 -32.69 -19.58
CA LEU A 71 -36.77 -33.38 -18.30
C LEU A 71 -36.94 -32.42 -17.10
N PRO A 72 -38.15 -31.95 -16.83
CA PRO A 72 -38.38 -30.89 -15.83
C PRO A 72 -38.11 -31.33 -14.39
N GLY A 73 -38.12 -32.62 -14.10
CA GLY A 73 -37.84 -33.20 -12.77
C GLY A 73 -36.38 -33.61 -12.56
N ASN A 74 -35.46 -33.23 -13.45
CA ASN A 74 -34.06 -33.61 -13.32
C ASN A 74 -33.25 -32.50 -12.62
N PRO A 75 -32.79 -32.73 -11.37
CA PRO A 75 -32.05 -31.71 -10.63
C PRO A 75 -30.70 -31.34 -11.26
N SER A 76 -30.03 -32.28 -11.94
CA SER A 76 -28.75 -32.03 -12.62
C SER A 76 -28.91 -31.07 -13.79
N ILE A 77 -29.98 -31.18 -14.57
CA ILE A 77 -30.27 -30.24 -15.67
C ILE A 77 -30.56 -28.83 -15.12
N LEU A 78 -31.33 -28.72 -14.04
CA LEU A 78 -31.61 -27.45 -13.42
C LEU A 78 -30.35 -26.82 -12.83
N ASN A 79 -29.45 -27.61 -12.22
CA ASN A 79 -28.15 -27.15 -11.74
C ASN A 79 -27.27 -26.66 -12.90
N SER A 80 -27.17 -27.42 -14.00
CA SER A 80 -26.44 -27.03 -15.20
C SER A 80 -27.02 -25.76 -15.85
N TYR A 81 -28.34 -25.61 -15.84
CA TYR A 81 -29.00 -24.41 -16.31
C TYR A 81 -28.66 -23.19 -15.39
N GLY A 82 -28.60 -23.41 -14.08
CA GLY A 82 -28.16 -22.41 -13.14
C GLY A 82 -26.71 -21.94 -13.41
N LEU A 83 -25.80 -22.89 -13.70
CA LEU A 83 -24.40 -22.57 -14.03
C LEU A 83 -24.29 -21.76 -15.33
N ILE A 84 -24.96 -22.18 -16.42
CA ILE A 84 -24.96 -21.41 -17.68
C ILE A 84 -25.55 -20.01 -17.48
N THR A 85 -26.59 -19.89 -16.64
CA THR A 85 -27.21 -18.58 -16.32
C THR A 85 -26.26 -17.71 -15.50
N LEU A 86 -25.46 -18.30 -14.63
CA LEU A 86 -24.45 -17.61 -13.84
C LEU A 86 -23.30 -17.11 -14.70
N ASP A 87 -22.83 -17.96 -15.66
CA ASP A 87 -21.79 -17.57 -16.64
C ASP A 87 -22.27 -16.45 -17.57
N ALA A 88 -23.58 -16.36 -17.81
CA ALA A 88 -24.21 -15.24 -18.51
C ALA A 88 -24.33 -13.95 -17.66
N GLY A 89 -23.68 -13.90 -16.49
CA GLY A 89 -23.68 -12.72 -15.62
C GLY A 89 -24.98 -12.48 -14.85
N ARG A 90 -25.83 -13.49 -14.70
CA ARG A 90 -27.17 -13.36 -14.10
C ARG A 90 -27.31 -14.17 -12.79
N PRO A 91 -26.66 -13.74 -11.68
CA PRO A 91 -26.61 -14.55 -10.45
C PRO A 91 -27.96 -14.71 -9.75
N ILE A 92 -28.86 -13.72 -9.76
CA ILE A 92 -30.18 -13.83 -9.13
C ILE A 92 -31.07 -14.87 -9.85
N PRO A 93 -31.23 -14.88 -11.20
CA PRO A 93 -31.88 -15.97 -11.89
C PRO A 93 -31.24 -17.33 -11.66
N ALA A 94 -29.90 -17.41 -11.64
CA ALA A 94 -29.17 -18.66 -11.37
C ALA A 94 -29.50 -19.23 -9.98
N SER A 95 -29.53 -18.40 -8.94
CA SER A 95 -29.91 -18.83 -7.58
C SER A 95 -31.31 -19.46 -7.52
N ARG A 96 -32.25 -18.92 -8.29
CA ARG A 96 -33.61 -19.51 -8.37
C ARG A 96 -33.60 -20.91 -9.02
N LEU A 97 -32.74 -21.13 -10.00
CA LEU A 97 -32.60 -22.45 -10.67
C LEU A 97 -31.95 -23.46 -9.73
N PHE A 98 -30.90 -23.08 -8.99
CA PHE A 98 -30.28 -23.92 -7.98
C PHE A 98 -31.26 -24.28 -6.86
N ARG A 99 -32.05 -23.31 -6.35
CA ARG A 99 -33.12 -23.60 -5.37
C ARG A 99 -34.18 -24.55 -5.93
N LYS A 100 -34.51 -24.49 -7.23
CA LYS A 100 -35.41 -25.49 -7.87
C LYS A 100 -34.77 -26.86 -7.91
N ALA A 101 -33.48 -26.99 -8.25
CA ALA A 101 -32.76 -28.25 -8.20
C ALA A 101 -32.77 -28.85 -6.79
N LEU A 102 -32.53 -28.03 -5.78
CA LEU A 102 -32.52 -28.42 -4.37
C LEU A 102 -33.90 -28.79 -3.80
N LYS A 103 -34.98 -28.29 -4.39
CA LYS A 103 -36.33 -28.78 -4.07
C LYS A 103 -36.57 -30.21 -4.55
N LEU A 104 -35.89 -30.63 -5.61
CA LEU A 104 -35.98 -31.99 -6.15
C LEU A 104 -35.00 -32.95 -5.46
N ASP A 105 -33.83 -32.46 -5.12
CA ASP A 105 -32.78 -33.19 -4.38
C ASP A 105 -32.11 -32.28 -3.35
N THR A 106 -32.58 -32.40 -2.11
CA THR A 106 -32.05 -31.59 -0.97
C THR A 106 -30.63 -31.95 -0.58
N LYS A 107 -30.12 -33.13 -1.02
CA LYS A 107 -28.76 -33.60 -0.73
C LYS A 107 -27.79 -33.36 -1.88
N PHE A 108 -28.16 -32.58 -2.87
CA PHE A 108 -27.32 -32.29 -4.02
C PHE A 108 -26.21 -31.26 -3.62
N ALA A 109 -25.11 -31.77 -3.09
CA ALA A 109 -24.00 -30.93 -2.56
C ALA A 109 -23.48 -29.91 -3.58
N ALA A 110 -23.28 -30.28 -4.85
CA ALA A 110 -22.83 -29.35 -5.89
C ALA A 110 -23.83 -28.22 -6.14
N ALA A 111 -25.14 -28.48 -6.06
CA ALA A 111 -26.13 -27.41 -6.21
C ALA A 111 -26.15 -26.44 -5.02
N HIS A 112 -25.86 -26.91 -3.80
CA HIS A 112 -25.63 -26.04 -2.63
C HIS A 112 -24.38 -25.15 -2.84
N ALA A 113 -23.27 -25.72 -3.32
CA ALA A 113 -22.05 -24.94 -3.62
C ALA A 113 -22.30 -23.86 -4.66
N ASN A 114 -22.98 -24.22 -5.77
CA ASN A 114 -23.33 -23.29 -6.86
C ASN A 114 -24.33 -22.21 -6.40
N LEU A 115 -25.27 -22.56 -5.52
CA LEU A 115 -26.16 -21.59 -4.89
C LEU A 115 -25.37 -20.61 -4.05
N GLY A 116 -24.41 -21.10 -3.23
CA GLY A 116 -23.50 -20.26 -2.45
C GLY A 116 -22.75 -19.26 -3.35
N HIS A 117 -22.21 -19.72 -4.48
CA HIS A 117 -21.50 -18.86 -5.43
C HIS A 117 -22.41 -17.78 -6.06
N ALA A 118 -23.62 -18.16 -6.48
CA ALA A 118 -24.59 -17.21 -7.03
C ALA A 118 -25.05 -16.16 -6.00
N LEU A 119 -25.25 -16.58 -4.75
CA LEU A 119 -25.61 -15.70 -3.64
C LEU A 119 -24.47 -14.74 -3.26
N ALA A 120 -23.23 -15.22 -3.23
CA ALA A 120 -22.06 -14.38 -2.98
C ALA A 120 -21.92 -13.29 -4.06
N LYS A 121 -22.06 -13.64 -5.35
CA LYS A 121 -22.09 -12.67 -6.46
C LYS A 121 -23.26 -11.67 -6.37
N SER A 122 -24.35 -12.04 -5.71
CA SER A 122 -25.52 -11.18 -5.48
C SER A 122 -25.44 -10.43 -4.14
N ARG A 123 -24.32 -10.46 -3.42
CA ARG A 123 -24.08 -9.85 -2.10
C ARG A 123 -24.99 -10.37 -0.97
N HIS A 124 -25.57 -11.56 -1.12
CA HIS A 124 -26.33 -12.24 -0.07
C HIS A 124 -25.39 -13.11 0.79
N ILE A 125 -24.48 -12.47 1.51
CA ILE A 125 -23.32 -13.08 2.16
C ILE A 125 -23.69 -14.19 3.16
N ASN A 126 -24.67 -13.94 4.04
CA ASN A 126 -25.09 -14.92 5.07
C ASN A 126 -25.71 -16.18 4.45
N GLU A 127 -26.54 -16.03 3.40
CA GLU A 127 -27.13 -17.17 2.72
C GLU A 127 -26.07 -17.94 1.91
N ALA A 128 -25.11 -17.23 1.31
CA ALA A 128 -24.00 -17.85 0.59
C ALA A 128 -23.15 -18.72 1.56
N ARG A 129 -22.79 -18.17 2.71
CA ARG A 129 -22.06 -18.87 3.78
C ARG A 129 -22.79 -20.15 4.20
N THR A 130 -24.09 -20.05 4.50
CA THR A 130 -24.91 -21.22 4.87
C THR A 130 -24.93 -22.26 3.78
N SER A 131 -25.06 -21.86 2.51
CA SER A 131 -25.10 -22.76 1.37
C SER A 131 -23.78 -23.51 1.18
N TYR A 132 -22.62 -22.83 1.32
CA TYR A 132 -21.31 -23.48 1.26
C TYR A 132 -21.07 -24.46 2.42
N TYR A 133 -21.45 -24.10 3.67
CA TYR A 133 -21.35 -25.01 4.79
C TYR A 133 -22.22 -26.27 4.58
N THR A 134 -23.43 -26.11 4.06
CA THR A 134 -24.30 -27.25 3.72
C THR A 134 -23.66 -28.12 2.65
N ALA A 135 -23.06 -27.53 1.62
CA ALA A 135 -22.35 -28.25 0.56
C ALA A 135 -21.21 -29.11 1.14
N LEU A 136 -20.38 -28.53 2.00
CA LEU A 136 -19.24 -29.21 2.64
C LEU A 136 -19.69 -30.26 3.67
N THR A 137 -20.82 -30.04 4.33
CA THR A 137 -21.42 -31.07 5.21
C THR A 137 -21.88 -32.28 4.44
N LEU A 138 -22.48 -32.08 3.27
CA LEU A 138 -22.98 -33.15 2.38
C LEU A 138 -21.83 -33.85 1.62
N ASN A 139 -20.83 -33.10 1.22
CA ASN A 139 -19.63 -33.62 0.57
C ASN A 139 -18.40 -32.82 1.03
N PRO A 140 -17.66 -33.32 2.03
CA PRO A 140 -16.46 -32.65 2.56
C PRO A 140 -15.32 -32.48 1.54
N SER A 141 -15.33 -33.20 0.41
CA SER A 141 -14.27 -33.14 -0.61
C SER A 141 -14.53 -32.09 -1.70
N LEU A 142 -15.56 -31.25 -1.57
CA LEU A 142 -15.85 -30.18 -2.52
C LEU A 142 -14.84 -29.02 -2.39
N THR A 143 -13.71 -29.14 -3.06
CA THR A 143 -12.60 -28.17 -3.04
C THR A 143 -13.04 -26.76 -3.41
N ASP A 144 -13.89 -26.60 -4.44
CA ASP A 144 -14.39 -25.29 -4.88
C ASP A 144 -15.25 -24.63 -3.79
N ALA A 145 -16.09 -25.41 -3.11
CA ALA A 145 -16.89 -24.89 -1.99
C ALA A 145 -16.00 -24.46 -0.82
N PHE A 146 -14.96 -25.22 -0.52
CA PHE A 146 -13.98 -24.90 0.51
C PHE A 146 -13.25 -23.58 0.20
N ILE A 147 -12.69 -23.44 -1.02
CA ILE A 147 -11.99 -22.22 -1.44
C ILE A 147 -12.94 -21.01 -1.41
N ASN A 148 -14.14 -21.15 -2.03
CA ASN A 148 -15.08 -20.04 -2.12
C ASN A 148 -15.61 -19.60 -0.74
N LEU A 149 -15.80 -20.53 0.19
CA LEU A 149 -16.16 -20.20 1.58
C LEU A 149 -15.01 -19.48 2.28
N ALA A 150 -13.78 -19.95 2.14
CA ALA A 150 -12.60 -19.29 2.71
C ALA A 150 -12.44 -17.86 2.18
N LEU A 151 -12.60 -17.63 0.88
CA LEU A 151 -12.57 -16.29 0.28
C LEU A 151 -13.72 -15.40 0.78
N LEU A 152 -14.92 -15.96 0.94
CA LEU A 152 -16.07 -15.24 1.49
C LEU A 152 -15.82 -14.80 2.94
N LEU A 153 -15.30 -15.69 3.78
CA LEU A 153 -14.96 -15.40 5.17
C LEU A 153 -13.83 -14.38 5.28
N ARG A 154 -12.84 -14.48 4.37
CA ARG A 154 -11.73 -13.52 4.29
C ARG A 154 -12.23 -12.11 4.00
N SER A 155 -13.17 -11.95 3.08
CA SER A 155 -13.77 -10.65 2.75
C SER A 155 -14.55 -10.02 3.91
N ALA A 156 -14.90 -10.80 4.93
CA ALA A 156 -15.56 -10.38 6.17
C ALA A 156 -14.61 -10.30 7.38
N ASP A 157 -13.30 -10.45 7.17
CA ASP A 157 -12.23 -10.46 8.19
C ASP A 157 -12.40 -11.55 9.28
N HIS A 158 -12.98 -12.70 8.90
CA HIS A 158 -13.24 -13.82 9.81
C HIS A 158 -12.10 -14.86 9.78
N ILE A 159 -10.84 -14.45 10.05
CA ILE A 159 -9.64 -15.30 9.92
C ILE A 159 -9.73 -16.55 10.81
N SER A 160 -10.18 -16.44 12.04
CA SER A 160 -10.32 -17.58 12.96
C SER A 160 -11.31 -18.65 12.46
N GLU A 161 -12.34 -18.23 11.76
CA GLU A 161 -13.31 -19.15 11.15
C GLU A 161 -12.71 -19.87 9.92
N ILE A 162 -11.85 -19.19 9.15
CA ILE A 162 -11.12 -19.84 8.04
C ILE A 162 -10.15 -20.90 8.59
N GLU A 163 -9.47 -20.65 9.70
CA GLU A 163 -8.60 -21.64 10.36
C GLU A 163 -9.37 -22.87 10.87
N SER A 164 -10.56 -22.65 11.42
CA SER A 164 -11.47 -23.73 11.82
C SER A 164 -11.94 -24.54 10.62
N LEU A 165 -12.35 -23.87 9.53
CA LEU A 165 -12.75 -24.48 8.28
C LEU A 165 -11.62 -25.33 7.67
N LEU A 166 -10.40 -24.81 7.66
CA LEU A 166 -9.22 -25.52 7.17
C LEU A 166 -8.94 -26.77 8.01
N THR A 167 -8.97 -26.66 9.33
CA THR A 167 -8.80 -27.79 10.25
C THR A 167 -9.86 -28.87 10.00
N GLN A 168 -11.10 -28.47 9.78
CA GLN A 168 -12.19 -29.41 9.45
C GLN A 168 -11.98 -30.07 8.10
N PHE A 169 -11.58 -29.32 7.08
CA PHE A 169 -11.33 -29.84 5.74
C PHE A 169 -10.21 -30.89 5.72
N LEU A 170 -9.14 -30.66 6.48
CA LEU A 170 -8.01 -31.59 6.61
C LEU A 170 -8.32 -32.91 7.36
N LYS A 171 -9.46 -33.00 8.07
CA LYS A 171 -9.87 -34.29 8.69
C LYS A 171 -10.27 -35.34 7.67
N THR A 172 -10.73 -34.93 6.50
CA THR A 172 -11.27 -35.83 5.47
C THR A 172 -10.51 -35.74 4.13
N ASN A 173 -9.66 -34.73 3.98
CA ASN A 173 -8.91 -34.48 2.75
C ASN A 173 -7.41 -34.41 3.04
N SER A 174 -6.60 -34.82 2.08
CA SER A 174 -5.15 -34.65 2.14
C SER A 174 -4.73 -33.22 1.82
N ARG A 175 -3.53 -32.86 2.25
CA ARG A 175 -2.88 -31.62 1.89
C ARG A 175 -2.66 -31.56 0.34
N GLY A 176 -2.93 -30.42 -0.25
CA GLY A 176 -2.83 -30.21 -1.69
C GLY A 176 -2.99 -28.73 -2.06
N PRO A 177 -3.12 -28.38 -3.36
CA PRO A 177 -3.04 -27.00 -3.80
C PRO A 177 -4.12 -26.09 -3.17
N ALA A 178 -5.34 -26.59 -2.97
CA ALA A 178 -6.41 -25.81 -2.32
C ALA A 178 -6.10 -25.47 -0.85
N VAL A 179 -5.55 -26.43 -0.11
CA VAL A 179 -5.12 -26.24 1.27
C VAL A 179 -3.99 -25.21 1.33
N CYS A 180 -2.95 -25.38 0.49
CA CYS A 180 -1.84 -24.44 0.42
C CYS A 180 -2.31 -23.04 0.00
N PHE A 181 -3.28 -22.94 -0.90
CA PHE A 181 -3.85 -21.65 -1.28
C PHE A 181 -4.50 -20.94 -0.09
N VAL A 182 -5.36 -21.63 0.65
CA VAL A 182 -6.07 -21.04 1.81
C VAL A 182 -5.12 -20.72 2.95
N GLU A 183 -4.18 -21.62 3.28
CA GLU A 183 -3.15 -21.37 4.31
C GLU A 183 -2.24 -20.18 3.95
N GLY A 184 -1.82 -20.08 2.70
CA GLY A 184 -1.02 -18.97 2.21
C GLY A 184 -1.75 -17.63 2.32
N LEU A 185 -3.07 -17.59 2.05
CA LEU A 185 -3.89 -16.41 2.25
C LEU A 185 -3.97 -16.01 3.74
N ILE A 186 -4.18 -16.98 4.63
CA ILE A 186 -4.17 -16.74 6.09
C ILE A 186 -2.81 -16.15 6.52
N ALA A 187 -1.70 -16.68 6.02
CA ALA A 187 -0.37 -16.17 6.32
C ALA A 187 -0.18 -14.73 5.84
N LEU A 188 -0.67 -14.38 4.64
CA LEU A 188 -0.66 -13.00 4.12
C LEU A 188 -1.48 -12.04 4.99
N ASP A 189 -2.67 -12.47 5.43
CA ASP A 189 -3.56 -11.64 6.24
C ASP A 189 -3.01 -11.45 7.68
N LYS A 190 -2.21 -12.39 8.16
CA LYS A 190 -1.45 -12.28 9.41
C LYS A 190 -0.14 -11.45 9.28
N GLY A 191 0.13 -10.88 8.12
CA GLY A 191 1.37 -10.12 7.89
C GLY A 191 2.63 -10.98 7.87
N GLN A 192 2.54 -12.24 7.44
CA GLN A 192 3.65 -13.21 7.38
C GLN A 192 3.97 -13.58 5.92
N PRO A 193 4.44 -12.63 5.08
CA PRO A 193 4.64 -12.89 3.65
C PRO A 193 5.72 -13.92 3.36
N GLU A 194 6.74 -14.09 4.22
CA GLU A 194 7.77 -15.13 4.07
C GLU A 194 7.20 -16.53 4.26
N ASN A 195 6.28 -16.69 5.22
CA ASN A 195 5.59 -17.95 5.44
C ASN A 195 4.61 -18.25 4.29
N ALA A 196 3.90 -17.23 3.82
CA ALA A 196 3.02 -17.35 2.65
C ALA A 196 3.79 -17.79 1.39
N GLU A 197 4.98 -17.22 1.14
CA GLU A 197 5.85 -17.63 0.03
C GLU A 197 6.17 -19.12 0.08
N LYS A 198 6.57 -19.65 1.25
CA LYS A 198 6.88 -21.09 1.42
C LYS A 198 5.68 -21.97 1.10
N ILE A 199 4.51 -21.60 1.65
CA ILE A 199 3.28 -22.36 1.46
C ILE A 199 2.82 -22.33 0.00
N PHE A 200 2.88 -21.17 -0.68
CA PHE A 200 2.51 -21.09 -2.10
C PHE A 200 3.49 -21.85 -3.00
N ARG A 201 4.79 -21.88 -2.68
CA ARG A 201 5.75 -22.72 -3.42
C ARG A 201 5.44 -24.20 -3.26
N GLU A 202 5.12 -24.66 -2.06
CA GLU A 202 4.63 -26.03 -1.80
C GLU A 202 3.37 -26.32 -2.63
N GLY A 203 2.40 -25.40 -2.66
CA GLY A 203 1.18 -25.55 -3.46
C GLY A 203 1.47 -25.72 -4.96
N LEU A 204 2.52 -25.05 -5.48
CA LEU A 204 2.96 -25.20 -6.87
C LEU A 204 3.71 -26.51 -7.14
N GLU A 205 4.19 -27.21 -6.11
CA GLU A 205 4.72 -28.57 -6.28
C GLU A 205 3.58 -29.57 -6.58
N TYR A 206 2.40 -29.37 -5.98
CA TYR A 206 1.19 -30.16 -6.28
C TYR A 206 0.55 -29.80 -7.62
N ASP A 207 0.43 -28.48 -7.92
CA ASP A 207 -0.10 -27.98 -9.19
C ASP A 207 0.76 -26.80 -9.69
N PRO A 208 1.78 -27.08 -10.54
CA PRO A 208 2.64 -26.03 -11.12
C PRO A 208 1.87 -25.04 -12.01
N SER A 209 0.60 -25.36 -12.31
CA SER A 209 -0.23 -24.57 -13.19
C SER A 209 -1.25 -23.68 -12.47
N SER A 210 -1.38 -23.78 -11.18
CA SER A 210 -2.37 -23.06 -10.41
C SER A 210 -2.21 -21.55 -10.51
N GLN A 211 -3.12 -20.91 -11.24
CA GLN A 211 -3.12 -19.46 -11.48
C GLN A 211 -3.25 -18.67 -10.19
N SER A 212 -4.18 -19.07 -9.33
CA SER A 212 -4.42 -18.38 -8.04
C SER A 212 -3.22 -18.46 -7.11
N ILE A 213 -2.51 -19.59 -7.07
CA ILE A 213 -1.30 -19.73 -6.27
C ILE A 213 -0.16 -18.90 -6.86
N LEU A 214 0.03 -18.91 -8.19
CA LEU A 214 1.03 -18.07 -8.86
C LEU A 214 0.84 -16.59 -8.54
N VAL A 215 -0.38 -16.07 -8.69
CA VAL A 215 -0.66 -14.66 -8.40
C VAL A 215 -0.36 -14.32 -6.93
N ASN A 216 -0.80 -15.15 -5.99
CA ASN A 216 -0.58 -14.88 -4.56
C ASN A 216 0.88 -15.11 -4.11
N LEU A 217 1.63 -15.98 -4.79
CA LEU A 217 3.08 -16.06 -4.63
C LEU A 217 3.75 -14.74 -5.05
N GLY A 218 3.34 -14.18 -6.20
CA GLY A 218 3.82 -12.86 -6.65
C GLY A 218 3.51 -11.77 -5.64
N VAL A 219 2.28 -11.73 -5.09
CA VAL A 219 1.87 -10.79 -4.02
C VAL A 219 2.73 -10.97 -2.77
N SER A 220 3.00 -12.21 -2.33
CA SER A 220 3.82 -12.48 -1.15
C SER A 220 5.26 -12.00 -1.33
N LEU A 221 5.82 -12.16 -2.53
CA LEU A 221 7.15 -11.68 -2.89
C LEU A 221 7.20 -10.14 -2.93
N SER A 222 6.19 -9.49 -3.51
CA SER A 222 6.09 -8.03 -3.53
C SER A 222 6.02 -7.44 -2.13
N LYS A 223 5.25 -8.04 -1.23
CA LYS A 223 5.16 -7.61 0.19
C LYS A 223 6.50 -7.74 0.95
N GLN A 224 7.40 -8.59 0.49
CA GLN A 224 8.77 -8.74 1.01
C GLN A 224 9.77 -7.76 0.33
N GLY A 225 9.34 -6.92 -0.60
CA GLY A 225 10.22 -6.07 -1.41
C GLY A 225 11.01 -6.84 -2.49
N LYS A 226 10.71 -8.12 -2.71
CA LYS A 226 11.33 -8.98 -3.73
C LYS A 226 10.67 -8.75 -5.10
N ASN A 227 10.74 -7.51 -5.61
CA ASN A 227 10.00 -7.12 -6.82
C ASN A 227 10.41 -7.89 -8.08
N LYS A 228 11.72 -8.15 -8.31
CA LYS A 228 12.18 -8.92 -9.48
C LYS A 228 11.59 -10.34 -9.51
N PRO A 229 11.73 -11.18 -8.46
CA PRO A 229 11.05 -12.47 -8.40
C PRO A 229 9.51 -12.39 -8.54
N ALA A 230 8.87 -11.34 -8.00
CA ALA A 230 7.43 -11.14 -8.12
C ALA A 230 7.02 -10.93 -9.59
N ILE A 231 7.74 -10.07 -10.31
CA ILE A 231 7.53 -9.78 -11.73
C ILE A 231 7.66 -11.07 -12.57
N ASP A 232 8.67 -11.91 -12.29
CA ASP A 232 8.85 -13.17 -13.01
C ASP A 232 7.67 -14.12 -12.81
N VAL A 233 7.14 -14.20 -11.59
CA VAL A 233 5.97 -15.03 -11.25
C VAL A 233 4.70 -14.48 -11.88
N PHE A 234 4.46 -13.18 -11.81
CA PHE A 234 3.31 -12.54 -12.45
C PHE A 234 3.34 -12.69 -13.98
N ASN A 235 4.52 -12.57 -14.61
CA ASN A 235 4.66 -12.81 -16.05
C ASN A 235 4.34 -14.26 -16.44
N ARG A 236 4.66 -15.24 -15.59
CA ARG A 236 4.25 -16.65 -15.81
C ARG A 236 2.73 -16.77 -15.74
N ALA A 237 2.08 -16.08 -14.79
CA ALA A 237 0.63 -16.06 -14.68
C ALA A 237 -0.02 -15.36 -15.88
N LEU A 238 0.52 -14.21 -16.31
CA LEU A 238 0.01 -13.43 -17.45
C LEU A 238 0.07 -14.18 -18.77
N LYS A 239 1.10 -15.02 -19.01
CA LYS A 239 1.18 -15.88 -20.21
C LYS A 239 -0.03 -16.81 -20.37
N ARG A 240 -0.72 -17.16 -19.29
CA ARG A 240 -1.89 -18.04 -19.30
C ARG A 240 -3.20 -17.27 -19.39
N SER A 241 -3.23 -16.09 -18.81
CA SER A 241 -4.38 -15.21 -18.79
C SER A 241 -3.95 -13.80 -19.20
N PRO A 242 -3.72 -13.54 -20.51
CA PRO A 242 -3.15 -12.27 -20.98
C PRO A 242 -4.01 -11.04 -20.69
N ASP A 243 -5.31 -11.21 -20.49
CA ASP A 243 -6.26 -10.13 -20.26
C ASP A 243 -6.69 -10.01 -18.78
N ASP A 244 -6.00 -10.72 -17.86
CA ASP A 244 -6.34 -10.70 -16.45
C ASP A 244 -5.95 -9.36 -15.82
N THR A 245 -6.95 -8.57 -15.46
CA THR A 245 -6.79 -7.22 -14.92
C THR A 245 -6.03 -7.21 -13.60
N ASP A 246 -6.23 -8.20 -12.73
CA ASP A 246 -5.60 -8.24 -11.41
C ASP A 246 -4.11 -8.53 -11.54
N ILE A 247 -3.70 -9.38 -12.50
CA ILE A 247 -2.29 -9.63 -12.79
C ILE A 247 -1.62 -8.38 -13.35
N HIS A 248 -2.26 -7.69 -14.28
CA HIS A 248 -1.76 -6.43 -14.81
C HIS A 248 -1.56 -5.38 -13.71
N ILE A 249 -2.51 -5.22 -12.80
CA ILE A 249 -2.39 -4.29 -11.66
C ILE A 249 -1.26 -4.69 -10.72
N ASN A 250 -1.11 -5.97 -10.40
CA ASN A 250 -0.01 -6.45 -9.55
C ASN A 250 1.36 -6.26 -10.22
N LEU A 251 1.48 -6.48 -11.53
CA LEU A 251 2.70 -6.18 -12.29
C LEU A 251 3.01 -4.69 -12.27
N ALA A 252 2.01 -3.85 -12.48
CA ALA A 252 2.18 -2.40 -12.44
C ALA A 252 2.65 -1.94 -11.05
N ASP A 253 2.08 -2.50 -9.98
CA ASP A 253 2.50 -2.20 -8.61
C ASP A 253 3.96 -2.59 -8.34
N ALA A 254 4.39 -3.77 -8.80
CA ALA A 254 5.77 -4.24 -8.67
C ALA A 254 6.78 -3.42 -9.51
N LEU A 255 6.33 -2.85 -10.64
CA LEU A 255 7.16 -2.11 -11.60
C LEU A 255 7.19 -0.59 -11.37
N LYS A 256 6.20 -0.02 -10.66
CA LYS A 256 5.93 1.43 -10.62
C LYS A 256 7.14 2.30 -10.28
N TYR A 257 8.04 1.83 -9.41
CA TYR A 257 9.23 2.58 -9.02
C TYR A 257 10.43 2.38 -9.95
N ASP A 258 10.60 1.17 -10.49
CA ASP A 258 11.76 0.82 -11.31
C ASP A 258 11.54 1.09 -12.79
N SER A 259 10.31 0.97 -13.27
CA SER A 259 9.91 1.14 -14.67
C SER A 259 8.50 1.70 -14.78
N PRO A 260 8.27 2.98 -14.39
CA PRO A 260 6.92 3.57 -14.37
C PRO A 260 6.26 3.58 -15.75
N THR A 261 7.02 3.66 -16.84
CA THR A 261 6.50 3.54 -18.20
C THR A 261 5.89 2.16 -18.46
N THR A 262 6.64 1.07 -18.17
CA THR A 262 6.13 -0.30 -18.31
C THR A 262 4.94 -0.55 -17.36
N ALA A 263 4.97 0.00 -16.15
CA ALA A 263 3.84 -0.07 -15.24
C ALA A 263 2.58 0.55 -15.86
N ARG A 264 2.70 1.70 -16.56
CA ARG A 264 1.57 2.31 -17.28
C ARG A 264 1.02 1.44 -18.40
N ASP A 265 1.86 0.71 -19.12
CA ASP A 265 1.39 -0.20 -20.16
C ASP A 265 0.47 -1.27 -19.57
N HIS A 266 0.85 -1.85 -18.43
CA HIS A 266 0.00 -2.79 -17.71
C HIS A 266 -1.26 -2.14 -17.14
N ILE A 267 -1.18 -0.94 -16.56
CA ILE A 267 -2.36 -0.21 -16.08
C ILE A 267 -3.34 0.07 -17.22
N ASN A 268 -2.84 0.49 -18.38
CA ASN A 268 -3.67 0.76 -19.54
C ASN A 268 -4.33 -0.52 -20.07
N ALA A 269 -3.63 -1.67 -20.06
CA ALA A 269 -4.23 -2.97 -20.40
C ALA A 269 -5.37 -3.33 -19.43
N ALA A 270 -5.21 -3.08 -18.13
CA ALA A 270 -6.27 -3.29 -17.14
C ALA A 270 -7.47 -2.34 -17.37
N LEU A 271 -7.21 -1.06 -17.65
CA LEU A 271 -8.25 -0.05 -17.91
C LEU A 271 -9.00 -0.28 -19.24
N LEU A 272 -8.40 -0.95 -20.22
CA LEU A 272 -9.08 -1.40 -21.42
C LEU A 272 -10.19 -2.41 -21.10
N GLN A 273 -9.96 -3.30 -20.15
CA GLN A 273 -10.94 -4.29 -19.72
C GLN A 273 -11.97 -3.73 -18.72
N LYS A 274 -11.49 -2.85 -17.82
CA LYS A 274 -12.29 -2.22 -16.75
C LYS A 274 -12.06 -0.71 -16.72
N PRO A 275 -12.68 0.08 -17.60
CA PRO A 275 -12.46 1.53 -17.69
C PRO A 275 -12.84 2.31 -16.43
N GLU A 276 -13.73 1.75 -15.61
CA GLU A 276 -14.22 2.32 -14.34
C GLU A 276 -13.38 1.96 -13.12
N ASP A 277 -12.28 1.20 -13.27
CA ASP A 277 -11.42 0.81 -12.14
C ASP A 277 -10.67 2.03 -11.57
N LEU A 278 -11.17 2.53 -10.44
CA LEU A 278 -10.60 3.71 -9.77
C LEU A 278 -9.20 3.44 -9.21
N ASN A 279 -8.92 2.20 -8.78
CA ASN A 279 -7.59 1.84 -8.30
C ASN A 279 -6.56 1.86 -9.43
N ALA A 280 -6.89 1.30 -10.59
CA ALA A 280 -6.01 1.35 -11.76
C ALA A 280 -5.77 2.81 -12.21
N ARG A 281 -6.80 3.65 -12.19
CA ARG A 281 -6.70 5.05 -12.57
C ARG A 281 -5.87 5.88 -11.58
N ASP A 282 -6.03 5.65 -10.28
CA ASP A 282 -5.19 6.27 -9.25
C ASP A 282 -3.72 5.85 -9.42
N MET A 283 -3.46 4.57 -9.69
CA MET A 283 -2.11 4.08 -9.99
C MET A 283 -1.52 4.73 -11.25
N LEU A 284 -2.35 4.97 -12.29
CA LEU A 284 -1.92 5.70 -13.49
C LEU A 284 -1.45 7.12 -13.12
N GLY A 285 -2.25 7.85 -12.36
CA GLY A 285 -1.88 9.17 -11.84
C GLY A 285 -0.59 9.13 -11.02
N PHE A 286 -0.46 8.12 -10.16
CA PHE A 286 0.75 7.95 -9.35
C PHE A 286 2.01 7.68 -10.19
N THR A 287 1.92 6.90 -11.26
CA THR A 287 3.08 6.69 -12.16
C THR A 287 3.51 7.96 -12.90
N TRP A 288 2.56 8.83 -13.27
CA TRP A 288 2.88 10.16 -13.80
C TRP A 288 3.53 11.05 -12.75
N LEU A 289 3.06 10.99 -11.51
CA LEU A 289 3.65 11.71 -10.39
C LEU A 289 5.11 11.29 -10.14
N LEU A 290 5.39 9.97 -10.21
CA LEU A 290 6.75 9.43 -10.07
C LEU A 290 7.70 9.94 -11.17
N GLU A 291 7.23 10.22 -12.38
CA GLU A 291 8.03 10.80 -13.46
C GLU A 291 8.10 12.33 -13.42
N GLY A 292 7.33 12.96 -12.54
CA GLY A 292 7.29 14.42 -12.40
C GLY A 292 6.35 15.13 -13.38
N ASP A 293 5.53 14.40 -14.15
CA ASP A 293 4.46 14.98 -14.97
C ASP A 293 3.24 15.28 -14.10
N LEU A 294 3.36 16.37 -13.32
CA LEU A 294 2.35 16.77 -12.35
C LEU A 294 1.00 17.08 -13.00
N GLY A 295 1.00 17.59 -14.25
CA GLY A 295 -0.22 17.91 -14.98
C GLY A 295 -1.05 16.67 -15.30
N LYS A 296 -0.42 15.64 -15.87
CA LYS A 296 -1.09 14.36 -16.14
C LYS A 296 -1.49 13.65 -14.85
N ALA A 297 -0.64 13.66 -13.82
CA ALA A 297 -0.96 13.08 -12.53
C ALA A 297 -2.24 13.68 -11.93
N ILE A 298 -2.33 15.01 -11.85
CA ILE A 298 -3.50 15.73 -11.33
C ILE A 298 -4.75 15.39 -12.16
N SER A 299 -4.62 15.35 -13.50
CA SER A 299 -5.74 15.01 -14.39
C SER A 299 -6.31 13.61 -14.12
N GLU A 300 -5.46 12.60 -13.88
CA GLU A 300 -5.94 11.25 -13.56
C GLU A 300 -6.59 11.19 -12.17
N PHE A 301 -6.03 11.88 -11.17
CA PHE A 301 -6.66 11.99 -9.83
C PHE A 301 -8.00 12.74 -9.91
N ASP A 302 -8.13 13.75 -10.75
CA ASP A 302 -9.41 14.45 -10.97
C ASP A 302 -10.50 13.50 -11.49
N LYS A 303 -10.17 12.59 -12.41
CA LYS A 303 -11.10 11.59 -12.93
C LYS A 303 -11.56 10.61 -11.83
N VAL A 304 -10.66 10.20 -10.93
CA VAL A 304 -11.02 9.37 -9.76
C VAL A 304 -11.95 10.12 -8.83
N LEU A 305 -11.60 11.36 -8.46
CA LEU A 305 -12.35 12.17 -7.51
C LEU A 305 -13.69 12.69 -8.07
N ALA A 306 -13.85 12.74 -9.40
CA ALA A 306 -15.14 13.04 -10.02
C ALA A 306 -16.15 11.90 -9.82
N VAL A 307 -15.70 10.64 -9.70
CA VAL A 307 -16.55 9.47 -9.45
C VAL A 307 -16.73 9.25 -7.95
N GLU A 308 -15.63 9.30 -7.20
CA GLU A 308 -15.62 9.09 -5.74
C GLU A 308 -14.82 10.22 -5.05
N PRO A 309 -15.48 11.32 -4.65
CA PRO A 309 -14.81 12.48 -4.06
C PRO A 309 -14.03 12.19 -2.77
N GLY A 310 -14.40 11.10 -2.07
CA GLY A 310 -13.75 10.62 -0.84
C GLY A 310 -12.67 9.57 -1.05
N TYR A 311 -12.21 9.29 -2.28
CA TYR A 311 -11.19 8.29 -2.53
C TYR A 311 -9.85 8.73 -1.93
N GLU A 312 -9.55 8.24 -0.72
CA GLU A 312 -8.47 8.73 0.15
C GLU A 312 -7.09 8.77 -0.54
N ARG A 313 -6.76 7.74 -1.32
CA ARG A 313 -5.46 7.68 -2.02
C ARG A 313 -5.33 8.79 -3.08
N ALA A 314 -6.36 8.99 -3.90
CA ALA A 314 -6.33 10.03 -4.92
C ALA A 314 -6.32 11.44 -4.30
N VAL A 315 -7.04 11.65 -3.20
CA VAL A 315 -6.98 12.90 -2.41
C VAL A 315 -5.54 13.16 -1.94
N PHE A 316 -4.90 12.16 -1.35
CA PHE A 316 -3.53 12.26 -0.85
C PHE A 316 -2.51 12.50 -1.98
N HIS A 317 -2.57 11.70 -3.04
CA HIS A 317 -1.67 11.82 -4.19
C HIS A 317 -1.83 13.18 -4.89
N LYS A 318 -3.08 13.65 -5.04
CA LYS A 318 -3.36 14.96 -5.65
C LYS A 318 -2.86 16.11 -4.78
N ALA A 319 -3.04 16.03 -3.45
CA ALA A 319 -2.48 17.02 -2.53
C ALA A 319 -0.95 17.09 -2.70
N GLY A 320 -0.27 15.94 -2.74
CA GLY A 320 1.17 15.84 -2.99
C GLY A 320 1.59 16.46 -4.31
N ALA A 321 0.89 16.16 -5.41
CA ALA A 321 1.16 16.73 -6.73
C ALA A 321 0.99 18.27 -6.75
N LEU A 322 -0.04 18.78 -6.09
CA LEU A 322 -0.30 20.22 -5.96
C LEU A 322 0.78 20.92 -5.11
N PHE A 323 1.23 20.30 -4.03
CA PHE A 323 2.34 20.83 -3.24
C PHE A 323 3.63 20.90 -4.09
N LEU A 324 3.95 19.83 -4.80
CA LEU A 324 5.13 19.76 -5.65
C LEU A 324 5.10 20.81 -6.78
N SER A 325 3.92 21.15 -7.28
CA SER A 325 3.74 22.22 -8.28
C SER A 325 3.76 23.64 -7.70
N GLY A 326 3.83 23.78 -6.37
CA GLY A 326 3.74 25.08 -5.69
C GLY A 326 2.33 25.66 -5.56
N ALA A 327 1.30 24.93 -5.96
CA ALA A 327 -0.10 25.34 -5.82
C ALA A 327 -0.61 25.13 -4.37
N LEU A 328 0.06 25.77 -3.41
CA LEU A 328 -0.04 25.48 -1.97
C LEU A 328 -1.47 25.63 -1.42
N GLU A 329 -2.18 26.68 -1.78
CA GLU A 329 -3.54 26.91 -1.30
C GLU A 329 -4.50 25.77 -1.68
N LYS A 330 -4.41 25.32 -2.95
CA LYS A 330 -5.19 24.17 -3.41
C LYS A 330 -4.70 22.87 -2.76
N ALA A 331 -3.39 22.71 -2.60
CA ALA A 331 -2.79 21.53 -1.97
C ALA A 331 -3.33 21.35 -0.54
N TRP A 332 -3.32 22.42 0.27
CA TRP A 332 -3.85 22.38 1.62
C TRP A 332 -5.33 22.00 1.67
N SER A 333 -6.16 22.47 0.73
CA SER A 333 -7.59 22.12 0.71
C SER A 333 -7.81 20.61 0.52
N TYR A 334 -6.97 19.94 -0.29
CA TYR A 334 -7.02 18.47 -0.43
C TYR A 334 -6.38 17.76 0.76
N TYR A 335 -5.25 18.26 1.26
CA TYR A 335 -4.55 17.67 2.40
C TYR A 335 -5.44 17.61 3.65
N MET A 336 -6.26 18.62 3.88
CA MET A 336 -7.19 18.66 5.02
C MET A 336 -8.25 17.56 4.99
N ASN A 337 -8.58 16.98 3.83
CA ASN A 337 -9.50 15.85 3.75
C ASN A 337 -8.98 14.60 4.48
N LEU A 338 -7.67 14.50 4.72
CA LEU A 338 -7.08 13.42 5.52
C LEU A 338 -7.61 13.40 6.96
N TYR A 339 -8.01 14.55 7.47
CA TYR A 339 -8.60 14.68 8.81
C TYR A 339 -10.11 14.41 8.85
N GLY A 340 -10.70 13.94 7.75
CA GLY A 340 -12.12 13.63 7.61
C GLY A 340 -13.01 14.87 7.52
N THR A 341 -14.32 14.66 7.40
CA THR A 341 -15.31 15.74 7.25
C THR A 341 -15.42 16.64 8.49
N SER A 342 -15.14 16.10 9.68
CA SER A 342 -15.10 16.87 10.93
C SER A 342 -13.78 17.66 11.10
N GLY A 343 -12.73 17.35 10.29
CA GLY A 343 -11.39 17.90 10.47
C GLY A 343 -10.64 17.36 11.71
N LEU A 344 -11.15 16.32 12.37
CA LEU A 344 -10.68 15.83 13.67
C LEU A 344 -10.22 14.37 13.67
N ARG A 345 -10.16 13.71 12.51
CA ARG A 345 -9.59 12.35 12.41
C ARG A 345 -8.18 12.37 12.97
N GLY A 346 -7.87 11.49 13.90
CA GLY A 346 -6.57 11.43 14.57
C GLY A 346 -6.39 12.39 15.73
N SER A 347 -7.39 13.19 16.08
CA SER A 347 -7.35 14.03 17.27
C SER A 347 -7.14 13.19 18.54
N PRO A 348 -6.20 13.58 19.42
CA PRO A 348 -5.95 12.87 20.68
C PRO A 348 -7.12 12.95 21.68
N ILE A 349 -8.07 13.85 21.44
CA ILE A 349 -9.23 14.11 22.30
C ILE A 349 -10.57 13.93 21.57
N GLY A 350 -10.54 13.44 20.32
CA GLY A 350 -11.73 13.27 19.49
C GLY A 350 -12.50 14.58 19.29
N GLU A 351 -13.81 14.54 19.41
CA GLU A 351 -14.72 15.69 19.21
C GLU A 351 -14.99 16.48 20.50
N SER A 352 -14.17 16.32 21.54
CA SER A 352 -14.37 16.99 22.84
C SER A 352 -14.31 18.52 22.76
N LEU A 353 -13.60 19.07 21.77
CA LEU A 353 -13.52 20.51 21.50
C LEU A 353 -13.82 20.77 20.03
N ALA A 354 -14.41 21.92 19.74
CA ALA A 354 -14.63 22.37 18.36
C ALA A 354 -13.31 22.75 17.69
N ILE A 355 -13.24 22.58 16.37
CA ILE A 355 -12.07 22.99 15.59
C ILE A 355 -11.94 24.52 15.58
N ALA A 356 -10.70 25.03 15.73
CA ALA A 356 -10.43 26.46 15.70
C ALA A 356 -10.38 26.99 14.27
N SER A 357 -11.00 28.13 14.03
CA SER A 357 -10.75 28.96 12.85
C SER A 357 -9.43 29.72 12.97
N ALA A 358 -8.95 30.30 11.86
CA ALA A 358 -7.75 31.13 11.86
C ALA A 358 -7.81 32.32 12.83
N ALA A 359 -9.00 32.91 13.05
CA ALA A 359 -9.20 34.00 14.01
C ALA A 359 -9.24 33.51 15.46
N GLU A 360 -9.80 32.33 15.70
CA GLU A 360 -9.93 31.78 17.04
C GLU A 360 -8.61 31.27 17.60
N ILE A 361 -7.71 30.74 16.76
CA ILE A 361 -6.42 30.19 17.22
C ILE A 361 -5.52 31.24 17.87
N ILE A 362 -5.64 32.50 17.48
CA ILE A 362 -4.87 33.62 18.07
C ILE A 362 -5.57 34.29 19.26
N SER A 363 -6.84 34.02 19.48
CA SER A 363 -7.64 34.68 20.54
C SER A 363 -8.17 33.73 21.61
N GLN A 364 -8.26 32.43 21.34
CA GLN A 364 -8.81 31.44 22.26
C GLN A 364 -7.76 30.37 22.63
N LYS A 365 -7.88 29.82 23.83
CA LYS A 365 -7.01 28.74 24.30
C LYS A 365 -7.22 27.48 23.48
N THR A 366 -6.29 27.21 22.58
CA THR A 366 -6.41 26.18 21.54
C THR A 366 -5.39 25.06 21.73
N LEU A 367 -5.85 23.81 21.68
CA LEU A 367 -4.99 22.64 21.54
C LEU A 367 -4.54 22.52 20.08
N VAL A 368 -3.23 22.62 19.87
CA VAL A 368 -2.59 22.36 18.58
C VAL A 368 -1.90 21.03 18.65
N TRP A 369 -2.35 20.04 17.88
CA TRP A 369 -1.78 18.70 17.94
C TRP A 369 -1.08 18.33 16.63
N THR A 370 0.16 17.76 16.78
CA THR A 370 0.95 17.22 15.67
C THR A 370 0.61 15.75 15.45
N ASP A 371 0.87 15.21 14.26
CA ASP A 371 0.61 13.81 13.92
C ASP A 371 1.64 13.25 12.91
N GLN A 372 1.42 12.00 12.49
CA GLN A 372 2.27 11.25 11.56
C GLN A 372 3.65 10.91 12.16
N GLY A 373 4.73 10.95 11.36
CA GLY A 373 6.07 10.62 11.79
C GLY A 373 6.82 11.81 12.41
N ILE A 374 7.93 11.55 13.09
CA ILE A 374 8.76 12.60 13.74
C ILE A 374 9.16 13.73 12.77
N GLY A 375 9.50 13.38 11.51
CA GLY A 375 9.83 14.38 10.48
C GLY A 375 8.65 15.30 10.16
N ASP A 376 7.45 14.72 10.05
CA ASP A 376 6.22 15.46 9.77
C ASP A 376 5.80 16.33 10.95
N GLU A 377 5.91 15.82 12.19
CA GLU A 377 5.66 16.60 13.40
C GLU A 377 6.59 17.83 13.47
N ILE A 378 7.87 17.67 13.14
CA ILE A 378 8.84 18.78 13.12
C ILE A 378 8.49 19.79 12.02
N LEU A 379 8.10 19.32 10.84
CA LEU A 379 7.62 20.19 9.77
C LEU A 379 6.40 21.00 10.22
N GLN A 380 5.43 20.36 10.86
CA GLN A 380 4.23 21.00 11.40
C GLN A 380 4.59 22.04 12.49
N LEU A 381 5.58 21.75 13.35
CA LEU A 381 6.06 22.69 14.35
C LEU A 381 6.66 23.98 13.75
N SER A 382 7.13 23.97 12.49
CA SER A 382 7.57 25.19 11.81
C SER A 382 6.43 26.20 11.65
N MET A 383 5.21 25.71 11.41
CA MET A 383 4.01 26.54 11.29
C MET A 383 3.49 26.99 12.67
N VAL A 384 3.61 26.10 13.67
CA VAL A 384 3.28 26.41 15.07
C VAL A 384 4.19 27.52 15.61
N SER A 385 5.46 27.55 15.21
CA SER A 385 6.39 28.60 15.65
C SER A 385 5.92 30.01 15.30
N ASP A 386 5.18 30.19 14.21
CA ASP A 386 4.62 31.48 13.82
C ASP A 386 3.50 31.93 14.76
N LEU A 387 2.69 30.99 15.24
CA LEU A 387 1.64 31.26 16.23
C LEU A 387 2.25 31.64 17.60
N VAL A 388 3.33 30.94 17.97
CA VAL A 388 4.06 31.28 19.21
C VAL A 388 4.65 32.68 19.14
N LYS A 389 5.22 33.08 18.00
CA LYS A 389 5.74 34.45 17.79
C LYS A 389 4.64 35.52 17.87
N GLN A 390 3.41 35.16 17.54
CA GLN A 390 2.20 36.00 17.65
C GLN A 390 1.61 36.00 19.08
N ASN A 391 2.22 35.28 20.03
CA ASN A 391 1.71 35.07 21.39
C ASN A 391 0.33 34.42 21.43
N ALA A 392 0.02 33.53 20.45
CA ALA A 392 -1.22 32.79 20.44
C ALA A 392 -1.34 31.91 21.70
N PRO A 393 -2.52 31.89 22.37
CA PRO A 393 -2.70 31.13 23.61
C PRO A 393 -2.90 29.63 23.31
N ILE A 394 -1.84 28.95 22.87
CA ILE A 394 -1.88 27.55 22.43
C ILE A 394 -1.27 26.60 23.45
N CYS A 395 -1.76 25.37 23.45
CA CYS A 395 -1.11 24.20 24.05
C CYS A 395 -0.69 23.27 22.93
N ILE A 396 0.56 22.85 22.89
CA ILE A 396 1.10 21.94 21.86
C ILE A 396 0.99 20.50 22.37
N ALA A 397 0.32 19.64 21.63
CA ALA A 397 0.32 18.18 21.86
C ALA A 397 1.18 17.50 20.79
N THR A 398 2.26 16.86 21.18
CA THR A 398 3.24 16.22 20.31
C THR A 398 3.67 14.85 20.87
N SER A 399 4.44 14.07 20.12
CA SER A 399 5.00 12.82 20.62
C SER A 399 5.91 13.03 21.84
N LYS A 400 5.93 12.05 22.75
CA LYS A 400 6.71 12.10 24.00
C LYS A 400 8.17 12.49 23.78
N ARG A 401 8.78 11.99 22.69
CA ARG A 401 10.20 12.23 22.37
C ARG A 401 10.53 13.69 22.01
N LEU A 402 9.56 14.43 21.49
CA LEU A 402 9.74 15.83 21.10
C LEU A 402 9.49 16.81 22.26
N ILE A 403 8.84 16.39 23.34
CA ILE A 403 8.45 17.30 24.45
C ILE A 403 9.62 18.11 25.02
N PRO A 404 10.79 17.53 25.38
CA PRO A 404 11.89 18.31 25.93
C PRO A 404 12.36 19.41 24.97
N LEU A 405 12.53 19.08 23.69
CA LEU A 405 12.96 19.98 22.64
C LEU A 405 11.92 21.10 22.39
N VAL A 406 10.64 20.75 22.30
CA VAL A 406 9.54 21.70 22.08
C VAL A 406 9.35 22.62 23.27
N THR A 407 9.39 22.10 24.50
CA THR A 407 9.26 22.91 25.72
C THR A 407 10.41 23.95 25.84
N ARG A 408 11.62 23.56 25.49
CA ARG A 408 12.77 24.48 25.49
C ARG A 408 12.66 25.54 24.38
N SER A 409 12.15 25.12 23.21
CA SER A 409 12.01 26.00 22.04
C SER A 409 10.87 27.02 22.19
N PHE A 410 9.83 26.66 22.93
CA PHE A 410 8.62 27.47 23.13
C PHE A 410 8.28 27.61 24.62
N PRO A 411 9.14 28.29 25.42
CA PRO A 411 9.09 28.26 26.90
C PRO A 411 7.80 28.86 27.49
N ASN A 412 7.10 29.71 26.74
CA ASN A 412 5.84 30.34 27.18
C ASN A 412 4.60 29.55 26.73
N THR A 413 4.79 28.35 26.21
CA THR A 413 3.71 27.51 25.65
C THR A 413 3.63 26.19 26.41
N HIS A 414 2.44 25.77 26.79
CA HIS A 414 2.25 24.45 27.38
C HIS A 414 2.49 23.36 26.34
N CYS A 415 3.25 22.33 26.72
CA CYS A 415 3.47 21.15 25.90
C CYS A 415 2.97 19.89 26.62
N ARG A 416 2.30 18.98 25.90
CA ARG A 416 1.75 17.73 26.40
C ARG A 416 2.08 16.56 25.48
N ASN A 417 2.13 15.38 26.08
CA ASN A 417 2.23 14.16 25.29
C ASN A 417 0.87 13.86 24.63
N ARG A 418 0.85 13.83 23.30
CA ARG A 418 -0.34 13.55 22.49
C ARG A 418 -1.00 12.21 22.86
N GLU A 419 -0.18 11.18 23.15
CA GLU A 419 -0.66 9.80 23.38
C GLU A 419 -1.33 9.61 24.74
N THR A 420 -1.02 10.48 25.71
CA THR A 420 -1.53 10.38 27.09
C THR A 420 -2.38 11.58 27.51
N LEU A 421 -2.77 12.42 26.54
CA LEU A 421 -3.59 13.61 26.81
C LEU A 421 -4.97 13.19 27.33
N THR A 422 -5.43 13.83 28.40
CA THR A 422 -6.68 13.50 29.09
C THR A 422 -7.67 14.67 29.08
N LYS A 423 -8.95 14.38 29.37
CA LYS A 423 -9.94 15.41 29.59
C LYS A 423 -9.55 16.36 30.74
N GLN A 424 -8.88 15.85 31.78
CA GLN A 424 -8.41 16.65 32.89
C GLN A 424 -7.38 17.71 32.44
N ASP A 425 -6.50 17.36 31.47
CA ASP A 425 -5.55 18.34 30.89
C ASP A 425 -6.29 19.48 30.17
N ILE A 426 -7.39 19.15 29.44
CA ILE A 426 -8.24 20.14 28.77
C ILE A 426 -8.82 21.12 29.79
N ASP A 427 -9.39 20.58 30.88
CA ASP A 427 -10.05 21.38 31.92
C ASP A 427 -9.05 22.26 32.69
N VAL A 428 -7.90 21.68 33.09
CA VAL A 428 -6.83 22.40 33.83
C VAL A 428 -6.24 23.55 32.99
N LEU A 429 -6.05 23.32 31.68
CA LEU A 429 -5.51 24.34 30.77
C LEU A 429 -6.58 25.28 30.24
N ASN A 430 -7.86 25.03 30.55
CA ASN A 430 -9.03 25.77 30.04
C ASN A 430 -9.02 25.86 28.50
N LEU A 431 -8.74 24.75 27.83
CA LEU A 431 -8.75 24.69 26.37
C LEU A 431 -10.18 24.74 25.85
N THR A 432 -10.45 25.57 24.87
CA THR A 432 -11.79 25.80 24.30
C THR A 432 -11.90 25.39 22.85
N ARG A 433 -10.77 25.22 22.16
CA ARG A 433 -10.67 24.85 20.75
C ARG A 433 -9.57 23.83 20.52
N GLN A 434 -9.58 23.19 19.38
CA GLN A 434 -8.50 22.32 18.90
C GLN A 434 -8.25 22.49 17.41
N ILE A 435 -7.06 22.14 16.93
CA ILE A 435 -6.72 22.13 15.52
C ILE A 435 -5.53 21.18 15.25
N PRO A 436 -5.51 20.39 14.18
CA PRO A 436 -4.30 19.72 13.75
C PRO A 436 -3.26 20.75 13.29
N ALA A 437 -2.01 20.57 13.66
CA ALA A 437 -0.95 21.54 13.34
C ALA A 437 -0.78 21.75 11.82
N ALA A 438 -1.03 20.70 11.02
CA ALA A 438 -1.02 20.81 9.56
C ALA A 438 -2.07 21.80 9.01
N ALA A 439 -3.23 21.96 9.69
CA ALA A 439 -4.25 22.90 9.26
C ALA A 439 -3.80 24.37 9.31
N ILE A 440 -2.78 24.67 10.10
CA ILE A 440 -2.19 26.02 10.16
C ILE A 440 -1.64 26.44 8.80
N GLY A 441 -1.18 25.47 7.98
CA GLY A 441 -0.74 25.70 6.60
C GLY A 441 -1.79 26.34 5.71
N THR A 442 -3.08 26.10 5.97
CA THR A 442 -4.19 26.65 5.16
C THR A 442 -4.28 28.19 5.23
N PHE A 443 -3.69 28.81 6.23
CA PHE A 443 -3.71 30.26 6.41
C PHE A 443 -2.33 30.92 6.52
N ASN A 444 -1.27 30.19 6.85
CA ASN A 444 0.08 30.79 6.98
C ASN A 444 1.13 30.23 6.00
N ARG A 445 0.75 29.36 5.05
CA ARG A 445 1.63 28.79 3.99
C ARG A 445 0.85 28.61 2.69
N ARG A 446 0.12 29.64 2.27
CA ARG A 446 -0.74 29.59 1.05
C ARG A 446 0.04 29.82 -0.23
N LYS A 447 1.17 30.52 -0.16
CA LYS A 447 2.09 30.83 -1.26
C LYS A 447 3.54 30.81 -0.78
N MET A 448 4.47 30.82 -1.72
CA MET A 448 5.91 30.74 -1.39
C MET A 448 6.41 31.93 -0.55
N ASP A 449 5.84 33.11 -0.74
CA ASP A 449 6.20 34.31 0.04
C ASP A 449 5.78 34.23 1.52
N ASP A 450 4.90 33.31 1.87
CA ASP A 450 4.44 33.13 3.26
C ASP A 450 5.44 32.40 4.14
N PHE A 451 6.51 31.84 3.56
CA PHE A 451 7.54 31.15 4.33
C PHE A 451 8.50 32.14 4.99
N PRO A 452 8.64 32.09 6.34
CA PRO A 452 9.54 33.01 7.03
C PRO A 452 11.00 32.64 6.81
N ASN A 453 11.85 33.63 6.58
CA ASN A 453 13.30 33.43 6.64
C ASN A 453 13.74 33.42 8.12
N HIS A 454 14.17 32.26 8.62
CA HIS A 454 14.61 32.08 10.02
C HIS A 454 15.87 31.23 10.12
N GLY A 455 16.68 31.43 11.16
CA GLY A 455 17.89 30.63 11.43
C GLY A 455 17.63 29.29 12.14
N GLY A 456 16.38 28.84 12.18
CA GLY A 456 15.89 27.71 12.95
C GLY A 456 14.76 28.14 13.88
N PHE A 457 13.94 27.17 14.33
CA PHE A 457 12.82 27.42 15.26
C PHE A 457 12.83 26.47 16.46
N LEU A 458 13.69 25.45 16.47
CA LEU A 458 13.95 24.58 17.61
C LEU A 458 15.29 24.92 18.28
N ASN A 459 15.36 24.74 19.59
CA ASN A 459 16.54 25.02 20.41
C ASN A 459 16.96 23.77 21.17
N ALA A 460 18.15 23.24 20.89
CA ALA A 460 18.73 22.15 21.65
C ALA A 460 19.36 22.63 22.96
N ASN A 461 19.71 21.70 23.87
CA ASN A 461 20.35 22.00 25.13
C ASN A 461 21.77 22.55 24.91
N LYS A 462 22.00 23.79 25.26
CA LYS A 462 23.28 24.49 25.05
C LYS A 462 24.44 23.82 25.78
N GLN A 463 24.25 23.38 27.04
CA GLN A 463 25.28 22.69 27.79
C GLN A 463 25.68 21.38 27.11
N ALA A 464 24.70 20.58 26.68
CA ALA A 464 24.95 19.34 25.97
C ALA A 464 25.67 19.59 24.62
N ILE A 465 25.32 20.65 23.89
CA ILE A 465 26.04 21.04 22.65
C ILE A 465 27.51 21.31 22.97
N ASP A 466 27.80 22.11 24.00
CA ASP A 466 29.16 22.50 24.36
C ASP A 466 30.00 21.28 24.81
N GLU A 467 29.40 20.38 25.58
CA GLU A 467 30.04 19.14 26.02
C GLU A 467 30.36 18.22 24.86
N LEU A 468 29.38 17.95 23.97
CA LEU A 468 29.56 17.10 22.80
C LEU A 468 30.54 17.71 21.80
N ARG A 469 30.49 19.02 21.58
CA ARG A 469 31.44 19.71 20.71
C ARG A 469 32.87 19.59 21.22
N LYS A 470 33.09 19.70 22.54
CA LYS A 470 34.40 19.45 23.17
C LYS A 470 34.84 18.00 23.02
N LYS A 471 33.93 17.03 23.24
CA LYS A 471 34.19 15.61 23.05
C LYS A 471 34.66 15.33 21.64
N TYR A 472 33.89 15.76 20.63
CA TYR A 472 34.18 15.47 19.23
C TYR A 472 35.38 16.24 18.68
N LYS A 473 35.60 17.51 19.06
CA LYS A 473 36.81 18.26 18.67
C LYS A 473 38.10 17.60 19.16
N ARG A 474 38.07 16.92 20.31
CA ARG A 474 39.22 16.16 20.79
C ARG A 474 39.50 14.96 19.90
N ILE A 475 38.43 14.22 19.50
CA ILE A 475 38.54 13.04 18.64
C ILE A 475 38.98 13.43 17.23
N SER A 476 38.46 14.53 16.69
CA SER A 476 38.78 15.01 15.35
C SER A 476 40.07 15.80 15.24
N GLU A 477 40.83 15.95 16.37
CA GLU A 477 42.05 16.73 16.41
C GLU A 477 41.83 18.20 15.94
N GLY A 478 40.64 18.72 16.20
CA GLY A 478 40.22 20.07 15.79
C GLY A 478 39.78 20.20 14.33
N ARG A 479 39.79 19.12 13.55
CA ARG A 479 39.28 19.13 12.18
C ARG A 479 37.78 19.23 12.15
N PRO A 480 37.20 19.79 11.07
CA PRO A 480 35.75 19.88 10.89
C PRO A 480 35.08 18.52 10.87
N ILE A 481 33.83 18.50 11.33
CA ILE A 481 33.05 17.27 11.48
C ILE A 481 31.78 17.34 10.62
N VAL A 482 31.56 16.32 9.79
CA VAL A 482 30.35 16.13 9.02
C VAL A 482 29.52 15.02 9.66
N GLY A 483 28.30 15.34 10.08
CA GLY A 483 27.32 14.36 10.53
C GLY A 483 26.67 13.66 9.34
N LEU A 484 26.54 12.32 9.40
CA LEU A 484 26.01 11.51 8.31
C LEU A 484 24.79 10.68 8.73
N SER A 485 23.75 10.67 7.87
CA SER A 485 22.63 9.73 8.00
C SER A 485 22.15 9.32 6.61
N TRP A 486 22.12 8.00 6.33
CA TRP A 486 22.05 7.47 4.94
C TRP A 486 20.96 6.42 4.70
N ILE A 487 20.31 5.90 5.75
CA ILE A 487 19.26 4.89 5.64
C ILE A 487 17.95 5.40 6.21
N SER A 488 16.85 5.03 5.58
CA SER A 488 15.49 5.17 6.10
C SER A 488 14.88 3.81 6.40
N THR A 489 14.37 3.61 7.60
CA THR A 489 13.69 2.37 8.03
C THR A 489 12.21 2.32 7.63
N ASN A 490 11.71 3.32 6.90
CA ASN A 490 10.35 3.27 6.38
C ASN A 490 10.20 2.06 5.44
N THR A 491 9.25 1.17 5.73
CA THR A 491 9.07 -0.11 5.03
C THR A 491 8.50 0.06 3.62
N GLU A 492 7.78 1.13 3.36
CA GLU A 492 7.09 1.35 2.08
C GLU A 492 8.00 2.01 1.04
N PHE A 493 8.73 3.04 1.43
CA PHE A 493 9.54 3.85 0.50
C PHE A 493 10.95 4.20 1.01
N GLY A 494 11.38 3.56 2.10
CA GLY A 494 12.73 3.80 2.64
C GLY A 494 13.83 3.45 1.65
N THR A 495 13.66 2.38 0.89
CA THR A 495 14.64 1.91 -0.10
C THR A 495 14.87 2.89 -1.25
N GLN A 496 13.85 3.68 -1.65
CA GLN A 496 14.00 4.67 -2.74
C GLN A 496 14.84 5.88 -2.31
N LYS A 497 14.83 6.23 -1.04
CA LYS A 497 15.57 7.37 -0.52
C LYS A 497 16.86 7.00 0.20
N SER A 498 17.06 5.73 0.52
CA SER A 498 18.30 5.26 1.15
C SER A 498 19.46 5.15 0.15
N ILE A 499 20.67 5.31 0.68
CA ILE A 499 21.92 5.11 -0.04
C ILE A 499 22.83 4.25 0.84
N SER A 500 23.64 3.36 0.27
CA SER A 500 24.59 2.62 1.08
C SER A 500 25.75 3.50 1.54
N LEU A 501 26.31 3.21 2.71
CA LEU A 501 27.49 3.92 3.21
C LEU A 501 28.67 3.80 2.24
N SER A 502 28.82 2.66 1.55
CA SER A 502 29.83 2.46 0.51
C SER A 502 29.67 3.39 -0.69
N ALA A 503 28.44 3.73 -1.06
CA ALA A 503 28.20 4.68 -2.16
C ALA A 503 28.60 6.13 -1.78
N LEU A 504 28.69 6.46 -0.49
CA LEU A 504 29.22 7.74 0.00
C LEU A 504 30.75 7.82 -0.06
N ALA A 505 31.45 6.80 -0.52
CA ALA A 505 32.92 6.78 -0.63
C ALA A 505 33.53 8.05 -1.25
N PRO A 506 32.95 8.69 -2.31
CA PRO A 506 33.49 9.94 -2.85
C PRO A 506 33.50 11.11 -1.85
N ILE A 507 32.58 11.11 -0.89
CA ILE A 507 32.51 12.11 0.19
C ILE A 507 33.47 11.73 1.31
N LEU A 508 33.47 10.46 1.71
CA LEU A 508 34.29 9.91 2.79
C LEU A 508 35.80 9.95 2.49
N ALA A 509 36.18 10.00 1.22
CA ALA A 509 37.57 10.16 0.78
C ALA A 509 38.19 11.53 1.14
N ASN A 510 37.38 12.55 1.48
CA ASN A 510 37.91 13.86 1.84
C ASN A 510 38.57 13.83 3.24
N GLU A 511 39.91 13.89 3.24
CA GLU A 511 40.72 13.77 4.46
C GLU A 511 40.68 15.00 5.38
N GLN A 512 40.10 16.11 4.92
CA GLN A 512 39.97 17.33 5.74
C GLN A 512 38.90 17.17 6.83
N PHE A 513 38.00 16.18 6.70
CA PHE A 513 36.85 16.02 7.59
C PHE A 513 36.94 14.71 8.40
N TYR A 514 36.39 14.77 9.58
CA TYR A 514 35.89 13.63 10.34
C TYR A 514 34.41 13.46 10.06
N PHE A 515 33.90 12.24 10.26
CA PHE A 515 32.50 11.90 10.02
C PHE A 515 31.87 11.41 11.32
N LEU A 516 30.73 11.95 11.70
CA LEU A 516 29.98 11.51 12.88
C LEU A 516 28.76 10.72 12.43
N ASP A 517 28.58 9.53 12.99
CA ASP A 517 27.40 8.70 12.79
C ASP A 517 26.17 9.34 13.44
N LEU A 518 25.24 9.83 12.62
CA LEU A 518 23.92 10.33 13.00
C LEU A 518 22.80 9.38 12.56
N GLN A 519 23.17 8.19 12.08
CA GLN A 519 22.23 7.17 11.63
C GLN A 519 21.63 6.45 12.83
N TYR A 520 20.32 6.27 12.84
CA TYR A 520 19.65 5.43 13.83
C TYR A 520 19.71 3.94 13.44
N GLY A 521 19.72 3.07 14.45
CA GLY A 521 19.88 1.63 14.29
C GLY A 521 21.35 1.17 14.34
N ASN A 522 21.60 -0.11 14.10
CA ASN A 522 22.94 -0.67 14.17
C ASN A 522 23.68 -0.50 12.83
N THR A 523 24.69 0.33 12.83
CA THR A 523 25.56 0.67 11.67
C THR A 523 26.92 -0.02 11.70
N ASP A 524 27.23 -0.81 12.73
CA ASP A 524 28.57 -1.38 12.97
C ASP A 524 29.10 -2.15 11.75
N LYS A 525 28.29 -3.00 11.13
CA LYS A 525 28.72 -3.81 9.97
C LYS A 525 29.09 -2.95 8.78
N GLU A 526 28.33 -1.89 8.51
CA GLU A 526 28.60 -1.00 7.38
C GLU A 526 29.87 -0.17 7.64
N ILE A 527 30.02 0.36 8.84
CA ILE A 527 31.21 1.13 9.22
C ILE A 527 32.47 0.25 9.26
N GLN A 528 32.37 -0.99 9.77
CA GLN A 528 33.47 -1.95 9.74
C GLN A 528 33.90 -2.33 8.33
N SER A 529 33.00 -2.28 7.35
CA SER A 529 33.32 -2.56 5.93
C SER A 529 34.08 -1.42 5.23
N LEU A 530 34.17 -0.23 5.84
CA LEU A 530 34.91 0.89 5.28
C LEU A 530 36.42 0.64 5.28
N HIS A 531 37.12 1.24 4.30
CA HIS A 531 38.58 1.25 4.29
C HIS A 531 39.15 1.78 5.60
N HIS A 532 40.25 1.23 6.07
CA HIS A 532 40.87 1.57 7.37
C HIS A 532 41.05 3.09 7.57
N ASP A 533 41.54 3.81 6.55
CA ASP A 533 41.78 5.25 6.63
C ASP A 533 40.53 6.11 6.76
N VAL A 534 39.41 5.62 6.22
CA VAL A 534 38.09 6.25 6.40
C VAL A 534 37.55 5.92 7.79
N ARG A 535 37.60 4.65 8.17
CA ARG A 535 37.06 4.17 9.44
C ARG A 535 37.67 4.88 10.66
N ARG A 536 38.98 5.14 10.67
CA ARG A 536 39.64 5.87 11.78
C ARG A 536 39.18 7.33 11.91
N ARG A 537 38.57 7.90 10.88
CA ARG A 537 37.97 9.24 10.89
C ARG A 537 36.45 9.21 11.11
N PHE A 538 35.88 8.03 11.37
CA PHE A 538 34.46 7.86 11.61
C PHE A 538 34.22 7.77 13.12
N ILE A 539 33.41 8.69 13.64
CA ILE A 539 33.07 8.80 15.06
C ILE A 539 31.72 8.11 15.26
N GLN A 540 31.65 7.12 16.13
CA GLN A 540 30.42 6.52 16.64
C GLN A 540 30.28 6.88 18.12
N ASP A 541 29.19 7.51 18.49
CA ASP A 541 28.86 7.84 19.87
C ASP A 541 27.75 6.91 20.36
N GLN A 542 28.14 5.81 21.00
CA GLN A 542 27.22 4.80 21.48
C GLN A 542 26.39 5.22 22.69
N ASP A 543 26.75 6.36 23.32
CA ASP A 543 25.99 6.91 24.44
C ASP A 543 24.70 7.61 23.98
N ILE A 544 24.54 7.84 22.67
CA ILE A 544 23.40 8.57 22.10
C ILE A 544 22.63 7.66 21.14
N ASP A 545 21.38 7.37 21.48
CA ASP A 545 20.44 6.67 20.61
C ASP A 545 19.38 7.66 20.07
N PRO A 546 19.41 7.97 18.76
CA PRO A 546 18.44 8.87 18.13
C PRO A 546 17.00 8.40 18.22
N LEU A 547 16.75 7.10 18.48
CA LEU A 547 15.40 6.56 18.60
C LEU A 547 14.81 6.77 20.00
N SER A 548 15.64 6.85 21.04
CA SER A 548 15.18 6.98 22.43
C SER A 548 15.16 8.42 22.91
N ASP A 549 16.19 9.22 22.61
CA ASP A 549 16.35 10.60 23.11
C ASP A 549 16.66 11.60 21.98
N LEU A 550 15.60 12.24 21.49
CA LEU A 550 15.74 13.29 20.45
C LEU A 550 16.33 14.59 20.98
N ASP A 551 16.33 14.83 22.29
CA ASP A 551 16.86 16.06 22.86
C ASP A 551 18.38 16.08 22.87
N ILE A 552 19.01 14.99 23.31
CA ILE A 552 20.45 14.84 23.21
C ILE A 552 20.93 14.70 21.77
N PHE A 553 20.12 14.02 20.91
CA PHE A 553 20.39 13.90 19.47
C PHE A 553 20.37 15.28 18.77
N ALA A 554 19.45 16.18 19.15
CA ALA A 554 19.44 17.56 18.65
C ALA A 554 20.73 18.33 19.06
N ALA A 555 21.24 18.10 20.26
CA ALA A 555 22.52 18.67 20.70
C ALA A 555 23.70 18.06 19.91
N GLN A 556 23.66 16.77 19.60
CA GLN A 556 24.65 16.09 18.78
C GLN A 556 24.69 16.68 17.35
N ILE A 557 23.54 16.91 16.72
CA ILE A 557 23.43 17.57 15.41
C ILE A 557 24.06 18.97 15.43
N LEU A 558 23.84 19.77 16.48
CA LEU A 558 24.44 21.10 16.58
C LEU A 558 25.91 21.09 17.00
N SER A 559 26.46 19.93 17.32
CA SER A 559 27.89 19.80 17.66
C SER A 559 28.79 19.57 16.45
N VAL A 560 28.20 19.32 15.24
CA VAL A 560 28.93 19.19 13.98
C VAL A 560 28.89 20.48 13.15
N ASP A 561 29.76 20.59 12.14
CA ASP A 561 29.85 21.76 11.27
C ASP A 561 28.87 21.69 10.09
N LEU A 562 28.54 20.50 9.63
CA LEU A 562 27.65 20.22 8.51
C LEU A 562 26.95 18.87 8.72
N VAL A 563 25.69 18.77 8.34
CA VAL A 563 24.98 17.50 8.23
C VAL A 563 24.80 17.15 6.75
N ILE A 564 25.15 15.92 6.34
CA ILE A 564 24.81 15.36 5.04
C ILE A 564 23.90 14.16 5.29
N THR A 565 22.69 14.23 4.78
CA THR A 565 21.67 13.21 5.06
C THR A 565 20.76 12.95 3.87
N ILE A 566 20.07 11.84 3.90
CA ILE A 566 18.91 11.61 3.00
C ILE A 566 17.67 12.32 3.56
N SER A 567 16.55 12.27 2.80
CA SER A 567 15.25 12.75 3.27
C SER A 567 14.67 11.85 4.39
N ASN A 568 15.10 12.04 5.62
CA ASN A 568 14.63 11.34 6.82
C ASN A 568 14.44 12.33 8.00
N SER A 569 14.13 11.84 9.20
CA SER A 569 13.92 12.69 10.39
C SER A 569 15.13 13.54 10.74
N THR A 570 16.37 13.06 10.50
CA THR A 570 17.61 13.83 10.74
C THR A 570 17.63 15.11 9.91
N ALA A 571 17.17 15.08 8.65
CA ALA A 571 17.06 16.27 7.80
C ALA A 571 16.13 17.34 8.41
N HIS A 572 14.97 16.91 8.92
CA HIS A 572 13.99 17.81 9.54
C HIS A 572 14.50 18.38 10.86
N ILE A 573 15.13 17.56 11.71
CA ILE A 573 15.68 18.04 12.98
C ILE A 573 16.81 19.05 12.71
N ALA A 574 17.76 18.72 11.85
CA ALA A 574 18.88 19.58 11.51
C ALA A 574 18.41 20.91 10.90
N GLY A 575 17.46 20.88 9.97
CA GLY A 575 16.86 22.08 9.39
C GLY A 575 16.11 22.93 10.41
N ALA A 576 15.33 22.31 11.30
CA ALA A 576 14.60 23.01 12.37
C ALA A 576 15.53 23.68 13.40
N LEU A 577 16.70 23.09 13.63
CA LEU A 577 17.75 23.65 14.49
C LEU A 577 18.58 24.74 13.80
N GLY A 578 18.41 24.95 12.48
CA GLY A 578 19.24 25.90 11.71
C GLY A 578 20.67 25.40 11.45
N CYS A 579 20.93 24.10 11.60
CA CYS A 579 22.23 23.51 11.27
C CYS A 579 22.43 23.52 9.74
N PRO A 580 23.63 23.88 9.22
CA PRO A 580 23.95 23.68 7.81
C PRO A 580 23.71 22.23 7.41
N THR A 581 22.82 22.00 6.44
CA THR A 581 22.38 20.64 6.11
C THR A 581 22.26 20.46 4.60
N TRP A 582 22.86 19.41 4.09
CA TRP A 582 22.78 18.97 2.71
C TRP A 582 21.95 17.70 2.63
N VAL A 583 20.84 17.76 1.89
CA VAL A 583 19.88 16.66 1.84
C VAL A 583 19.88 16.02 0.46
N LEU A 584 20.13 14.73 0.42
CA LEU A 584 19.97 13.89 -0.76
C LEU A 584 18.49 13.58 -0.97
N VAL A 585 17.93 14.06 -2.08
CA VAL A 585 16.50 13.90 -2.41
C VAL A 585 16.34 13.02 -3.64
N PRO A 586 15.54 11.95 -3.60
CA PRO A 586 15.31 11.10 -4.77
C PRO A 586 14.57 11.86 -5.87
N LYS A 587 14.76 11.45 -7.12
CA LYS A 587 14.05 12.00 -8.28
C LYS A 587 13.09 10.97 -8.88
N PRO A 588 11.99 11.44 -9.42
CA PRO A 588 11.19 12.57 -8.97
C PRO A 588 10.68 12.27 -7.59
N GLY A 589 10.52 13.29 -6.78
CA GLY A 589 10.01 13.06 -5.43
C GLY A 589 8.59 12.48 -5.49
N PRO A 590 8.33 11.31 -4.90
CA PRO A 590 6.96 10.86 -4.72
C PRO A 590 6.18 11.90 -3.93
N GLY A 591 4.86 11.97 -4.12
CA GLY A 591 4.02 13.01 -3.54
C GLY A 591 4.14 13.20 -2.02
N TRP A 592 4.62 12.18 -1.27
CA TRP A 592 4.89 12.28 0.18
C TRP A 592 6.16 13.05 0.55
N LEU A 593 7.07 13.34 -0.40
CA LEU A 593 8.21 14.24 -0.19
C LEU A 593 7.92 15.65 -0.69
N TRP A 594 6.66 16.03 -0.74
CA TRP A 594 6.15 17.29 -1.25
C TRP A 594 6.84 18.52 -0.66
N TYR A 595 7.28 18.47 0.57
CA TYR A 595 7.92 19.56 1.27
C TYR A 595 9.31 19.93 0.72
N TRP A 596 9.92 19.07 -0.14
CA TRP A 596 11.16 19.44 -0.82
C TRP A 596 10.94 20.12 -2.18
N PHE A 597 9.70 20.21 -2.69
CA PHE A 597 9.36 20.73 -4.02
C PHE A 597 10.11 20.00 -5.15
N THR A 598 9.95 20.40 -6.43
CA THR A 598 10.60 19.69 -7.55
C THR A 598 11.82 20.42 -8.12
N GLU A 599 11.80 21.75 -8.18
CA GLU A 599 12.77 22.54 -8.96
C GLU A 599 13.71 23.40 -8.11
N ARG A 600 13.70 23.23 -6.79
CA ARG A 600 14.51 24.07 -5.90
C ARG A 600 15.73 23.32 -5.37
N GLU A 601 16.82 24.06 -5.18
CA GLU A 601 18.01 23.60 -4.44
C GLU A 601 18.01 24.03 -2.97
N ASP A 602 17.08 24.91 -2.57
CA ASP A 602 16.86 25.36 -1.21
C ASP A 602 15.54 24.81 -0.65
N SER A 603 15.36 24.92 0.66
CA SER A 603 14.12 24.57 1.34
C SER A 603 13.46 25.79 1.95
N PRO A 604 12.24 26.16 1.55
CA PRO A 604 11.49 27.23 2.22
C PRO A 604 11.15 26.90 3.67
N TRP A 605 11.01 25.60 3.99
CA TRP A 605 10.76 25.14 5.36
C TRP A 605 11.95 25.31 6.29
N TYR A 606 13.16 25.18 5.75
CA TYR A 606 14.43 25.18 6.49
C TYR A 606 15.50 25.93 5.70
N PRO A 607 15.68 27.25 5.93
CA PRO A 607 16.64 28.06 5.16
C PRO A 607 18.09 27.59 5.24
N SER A 608 18.45 26.78 6.25
CA SER A 608 19.80 26.17 6.40
C SER A 608 20.00 24.92 5.53
N VAL A 609 18.97 24.45 4.84
CA VAL A 609 18.99 23.21 4.04
C VAL A 609 19.26 23.49 2.60
N HIS A 610 20.19 22.74 2.00
CA HIS A 610 20.44 22.66 0.56
C HIS A 610 20.16 21.27 0.03
N LEU A 611 19.46 21.19 -1.12
CA LEU A 611 18.94 19.93 -1.69
C LEU A 611 19.81 19.46 -2.84
N PHE A 612 20.22 18.20 -2.80
CA PHE A 612 20.94 17.51 -3.89
C PHE A 612 20.04 16.41 -4.44
N ARG A 613 19.62 16.54 -5.70
CA ARG A 613 18.63 15.65 -6.30
C ARG A 613 19.27 14.59 -7.17
N GLN A 614 18.69 13.39 -7.18
CA GLN A 614 18.99 12.41 -8.20
C GLN A 614 18.67 12.96 -9.60
N SER A 615 19.51 12.66 -10.58
CA SER A 615 19.23 12.96 -12.00
C SER A 615 18.25 11.96 -12.61
N GLN A 616 18.36 10.70 -12.20
CA GLN A 616 17.49 9.60 -12.60
C GLN A 616 17.15 8.74 -11.36
N SER A 617 16.09 7.93 -11.46
CA SER A 617 15.73 7.01 -10.37
C SER A 617 16.92 6.14 -9.96
N ARG A 618 17.23 6.12 -8.67
CA ARG A 618 18.32 5.37 -8.03
C ARG A 618 19.75 5.73 -8.46
N ASP A 619 19.96 6.74 -9.30
CA ASP A 619 21.30 7.22 -9.62
C ASP A 619 21.67 8.44 -8.77
N TRP A 620 22.48 8.19 -7.74
CA TRP A 620 23.03 9.21 -6.86
C TRP A 620 24.34 9.83 -7.34
N THR A 621 24.96 9.29 -8.42
CA THR A 621 26.30 9.67 -8.86
C THR A 621 26.46 11.18 -9.11
N PRO A 622 25.55 11.86 -9.83
CA PRO A 622 25.68 13.31 -10.05
C PRO A 622 25.51 14.14 -8.77
N ALA A 623 24.56 13.74 -7.90
CA ALA A 623 24.34 14.41 -6.62
C ALA A 623 25.56 14.29 -5.70
N LEU A 624 26.18 13.11 -5.63
CA LEU A 624 27.39 12.87 -4.85
C LEU A 624 28.59 13.63 -5.41
N ALA A 625 28.73 13.74 -6.72
CA ALA A 625 29.78 14.56 -7.36
C ALA A 625 29.64 16.04 -6.99
N SER A 626 28.41 16.57 -7.03
CA SER A 626 28.10 17.94 -6.61
C SER A 626 28.43 18.17 -5.13
N ILE A 627 28.02 17.24 -4.25
CA ILE A 627 28.35 17.30 -2.81
C ILE A 627 29.86 17.28 -2.60
N ARG A 628 30.59 16.39 -3.27
CA ARG A 628 32.05 16.30 -3.19
C ARG A 628 32.73 17.60 -3.60
N GLN A 629 32.32 18.20 -4.71
CA GLN A 629 32.87 19.48 -5.18
C GLN A 629 32.62 20.59 -4.16
N ARG A 630 31.39 20.70 -3.67
CA ARG A 630 30.99 21.74 -2.70
C ARG A 630 31.65 21.54 -1.34
N LEU A 631 31.88 20.31 -0.91
CA LEU A 631 32.56 19.98 0.32
C LEU A 631 34.04 20.42 0.29
N GLY A 632 34.71 20.37 -0.89
CA GLY A 632 36.08 20.85 -1.07
C GLY A 632 36.25 22.35 -0.88
N THR A 633 35.17 23.12 -0.93
CA THR A 633 35.15 24.58 -0.72
C THR A 633 34.38 24.99 0.54
N PHE A 634 33.89 24.03 1.31
CA PHE A 634 33.13 24.29 2.52
C PHE A 634 34.04 24.86 3.64
N LEU A 635 33.69 26.03 4.11
CA LEU A 635 34.35 26.67 5.25
C LEU A 635 33.47 26.47 6.49
N PRO A 636 33.91 25.73 7.49
CA PRO A 636 33.23 25.63 8.79
C PRO A 636 33.15 26.99 9.48
N LYS A 637 32.08 27.22 10.22
CA LYS A 637 31.85 28.44 10.99
C LYS A 637 32.66 28.48 12.27
#